data_6bfd5c5a9f72d2620b2444cb946ae072
#
_entry.id   6bfd5c5a9f72d2620b2444cb946ae072
#
_cell.length_a   1.000
_cell.length_b   1.000
_cell.length_c   1.000
_cell.angle_alpha   90.00
_cell.angle_beta   90.00
_cell.angle_gamma   90.00
#
_symmetry.space_group_name_H-M   'P 1'
#
loop_
_entity.id
_entity.type
_entity.pdbx_description
1 polymer ?
#
loop_
_entity_poly.entity_id
_entity_poly.type
_entity_poly.pdbx_seq_one_letter_code
_entity_poly.pdbx_strand_id
1 'polypeptide(L)'
;MSRGAVRAVFAVPGNIETPTGGYAYARRLIAAGREAGLLLDHWPLPEGFPETSLALLAETERRLSLAPEGWPVLIDGLACGALPPDLIARLPGPVIALCHHPLGLETGLRDDRAARLLEGEAAALEACAGVVTTSRATADLLVERLGVRRAAITVAPPGTDPAEPAHGSGGSAVEILSVGSLTPRKGHDLLIDALAPLAHLDWHLTIAGAGDRDPAFAAALEARIAAAGLGDRVTLVGAVGEAELDALDDRADLFALASR
;
A
#
# COMPACT_ATOMS: atom_id res chain seq x y z
N MET A 1 1.80 28.30 24.35
CA MET A 1 2.92 27.42 24.69
C MET A 1 3.26 26.61 23.45
N SER A 2 4.40 26.89 22.83
CA SER A 2 4.88 26.07 21.69
C SER A 2 5.13 24.65 22.20
N ARG A 3 4.34 23.66 21.74
CA ARG A 3 4.69 22.26 21.98
C ARG A 3 6.01 22.02 21.26
N GLY A 4 7.05 21.64 22.00
CA GLY A 4 8.31 21.23 21.37
C GLY A 4 8.07 20.16 20.31
N ALA A 5 8.90 20.14 19.24
CA ALA A 5 8.76 19.14 18.20
C ALA A 5 8.86 17.72 18.79
N VAL A 6 7.89 16.88 18.46
CA VAL A 6 7.90 15.45 18.82
C VAL A 6 8.85 14.74 17.86
N ARG A 7 9.81 13.97 18.40
CA ARG A 7 10.71 13.14 17.60
C ARG A 7 10.33 11.67 17.71
N ALA A 8 10.42 10.96 16.59
CA ALA A 8 10.21 9.52 16.52
C ALA A 8 11.10 8.90 15.43
N VAL A 9 11.43 7.63 15.61
CA VAL A 9 12.01 6.82 14.53
C VAL A 9 10.88 6.36 13.64
N PHE A 10 11.06 6.41 12.31
CA PHE A 10 10.15 5.77 11.37
C PHE A 10 10.90 4.71 10.55
N ALA A 11 10.67 3.46 10.90
CA ALA A 11 11.33 2.29 10.32
C ALA A 11 10.51 1.73 9.17
N VAL A 12 11.09 1.71 7.96
CA VAL A 12 10.43 1.28 6.72
C VAL A 12 11.30 0.23 6.02
N PRO A 13 10.77 -0.95 5.66
CA PRO A 13 11.55 -1.98 4.97
C PRO A 13 11.82 -1.61 3.51
N GLY A 14 13.00 -1.98 3.02
CA GLY A 14 13.38 -1.79 1.64
C GLY A 14 13.64 -0.34 1.23
N ASN A 15 13.43 -0.07 -0.06
CA ASN A 15 13.64 1.26 -0.62
C ASN A 15 12.34 2.08 -0.60
N ILE A 16 12.30 3.13 0.22
CA ILE A 16 11.16 4.03 0.36
C ILE A 16 10.79 4.75 -0.95
N GLU A 17 11.72 4.86 -1.91
CA GLU A 17 11.49 5.50 -3.21
C GLU A 17 10.74 4.59 -4.21
N THR A 18 10.53 3.32 -3.87
CA THR A 18 9.75 2.41 -4.71
C THR A 18 8.32 2.97 -4.91
N PRO A 19 7.80 3.01 -6.15
CA PRO A 19 6.51 3.62 -6.46
C PRO A 19 5.33 2.73 -6.01
N THR A 20 5.03 2.77 -4.71
CA THR A 20 3.87 2.07 -4.11
C THR A 20 3.08 3.01 -3.23
N GLY A 21 1.78 2.75 -3.04
CA GLY A 21 0.93 3.57 -2.19
C GLY A 21 1.42 3.64 -0.74
N GLY A 22 1.94 2.54 -0.17
CA GLY A 22 2.50 2.52 1.18
C GLY A 22 3.73 3.41 1.31
N TYR A 23 4.70 3.28 0.40
CA TYR A 23 5.90 4.13 0.42
C TYR A 23 5.60 5.59 0.08
N ALA A 24 4.64 5.86 -0.81
CA ALA A 24 4.18 7.22 -1.06
C ALA A 24 3.59 7.84 0.21
N TYR A 25 2.76 7.10 0.95
CA TYR A 25 2.25 7.53 2.25
C TYR A 25 3.39 7.81 3.24
N ALA A 26 4.39 6.92 3.32
CA ALA A 26 5.53 7.09 4.22
C ALA A 26 6.33 8.35 3.90
N ARG A 27 6.67 8.59 2.62
CA ARG A 27 7.37 9.82 2.19
C ARG A 27 6.58 11.07 2.54
N ARG A 28 5.26 11.06 2.27
CA ARG A 28 4.37 12.19 2.57
C ARG A 28 4.23 12.43 4.07
N LEU A 29 4.14 11.35 4.87
CA LEU A 29 4.09 11.45 6.33
C LEU A 29 5.36 12.10 6.90
N ILE A 30 6.54 11.75 6.39
CA ILE A 30 7.81 12.35 6.80
C ILE A 30 7.85 13.85 6.44
N ALA A 31 7.42 14.21 5.23
CA ALA A 31 7.41 15.59 4.76
C ALA A 31 6.42 16.45 5.55
N ALA A 32 5.15 16.06 5.59
CA ALA A 32 4.08 16.80 6.27
C ALA A 32 4.23 16.81 7.80
N GLY A 33 4.79 15.74 8.37
CA GLY A 33 5.08 15.66 9.80
C GLY A 33 5.97 16.79 10.26
N ARG A 34 6.97 17.15 9.47
CA ARG A 34 7.93 18.24 9.77
C ARG A 34 7.20 19.58 9.91
N GLU A 35 6.24 19.87 9.06
CA GLU A 35 5.41 21.08 9.12
C GLU A 35 4.47 21.09 10.32
N ALA A 36 3.98 19.90 10.72
CA ALA A 36 3.13 19.71 11.89
C ALA A 36 3.90 19.61 13.23
N GLY A 37 5.24 19.75 13.23
CA GLY A 37 6.07 19.62 14.42
C GLY A 37 6.34 18.17 14.86
N LEU A 38 6.14 17.19 13.96
CA LEU A 38 6.52 15.80 14.13
C LEU A 38 7.76 15.50 13.28
N LEU A 39 8.90 15.27 13.93
CA LEU A 39 10.15 14.94 13.25
C LEU A 39 10.32 13.43 13.21
N LEU A 40 10.12 12.85 12.03
CA LEU A 40 10.30 11.42 11.77
C LEU A 40 11.70 11.18 11.18
N ASP A 41 12.55 10.52 11.96
CA ASP A 41 13.85 10.08 11.49
C ASP A 41 13.66 8.76 10.72
N HIS A 42 13.79 8.79 9.37
CA HIS A 42 13.63 7.61 8.54
C HIS A 42 14.80 6.62 8.71
N TRP A 43 14.45 5.40 9.10
CA TRP A 43 15.41 4.30 9.26
C TRP A 43 15.05 3.16 8.30
N PRO A 44 15.87 2.91 7.27
CA PRO A 44 15.64 1.80 6.36
C PRO A 44 15.88 0.46 7.07
N LEU A 45 14.88 -0.42 7.03
CA LEU A 45 15.04 -1.80 7.44
C LEU A 45 15.47 -2.67 6.25
N PRO A 46 16.03 -3.88 6.50
CA PRO A 46 16.36 -4.80 5.43
C PRO A 46 15.15 -5.13 4.56
N GLU A 47 15.39 -5.47 3.30
CA GLU A 47 14.39 -6.07 2.41
C GLU A 47 14.08 -7.51 2.83
N GLY A 48 12.91 -8.02 2.37
CA GLY A 48 12.52 -9.40 2.56
C GLY A 48 11.24 -9.61 3.36
N PHE A 49 10.74 -8.57 4.04
CA PHE A 49 9.44 -8.65 4.72
C PHE A 49 8.28 -8.85 3.72
N PRO A 50 7.23 -9.59 4.10
CA PRO A 50 7.00 -10.23 5.41
C PRO A 50 7.67 -11.60 5.58
N GLU A 51 8.55 -12.04 4.65
CA GLU A 51 9.29 -13.30 4.77
C GLU A 51 10.47 -13.12 5.70
N THR A 52 10.37 -13.64 6.92
CA THR A 52 11.44 -13.48 7.90
C THR A 52 12.39 -14.65 7.93
N SER A 53 13.69 -14.36 8.02
CA SER A 53 14.75 -15.28 8.41
C SER A 53 15.36 -14.84 9.73
N LEU A 54 16.06 -15.74 10.41
CA LEU A 54 16.78 -15.40 11.65
C LEU A 54 17.78 -14.25 11.44
N ALA A 55 18.47 -14.23 10.30
CA ALA A 55 19.41 -13.18 9.95
C ALA A 55 18.72 -11.82 9.75
N LEU A 56 17.56 -11.81 9.04
CA LEU A 56 16.76 -10.61 8.83
C LEU A 56 16.25 -10.05 10.16
N LEU A 57 15.72 -10.91 11.04
CA LEU A 57 15.22 -10.50 12.34
C LEU A 57 16.34 -9.95 13.23
N ALA A 58 17.51 -10.61 13.27
CA ALA A 58 18.67 -10.15 14.04
C ALA A 58 19.17 -8.78 13.56
N GLU A 59 19.26 -8.55 12.26
CA GLU A 59 19.67 -7.26 11.72
C GLU A 59 18.63 -6.16 11.99
N THR A 60 17.33 -6.51 11.90
CA THR A 60 16.24 -5.59 12.22
C THR A 60 16.27 -5.21 13.70
N GLU A 61 16.41 -6.17 14.60
CA GLU A 61 16.55 -5.91 16.03
C GLU A 61 17.77 -5.04 16.33
N ARG A 62 18.92 -5.36 15.74
CA ARG A 62 20.15 -4.56 15.89
C ARG A 62 19.93 -3.10 15.49
N ARG A 63 19.24 -2.84 14.37
CA ARG A 63 18.95 -1.47 13.91
C ARG A 63 18.00 -0.76 14.85
N LEU A 64 16.86 -1.38 15.17
CA LEU A 64 15.83 -0.77 16.00
C LEU A 64 16.27 -0.54 17.44
N SER A 65 17.17 -1.37 17.99
CA SER A 65 17.75 -1.18 19.33
C SER A 65 18.67 0.03 19.45
N LEU A 66 19.05 0.66 18.33
CA LEU A 66 19.80 1.92 18.34
C LEU A 66 18.88 3.15 18.54
N ALA A 67 17.57 2.97 18.56
CA ALA A 67 16.65 4.09 18.81
C ALA A 67 16.93 4.71 20.19
N PRO A 68 16.89 6.04 20.30
CA PRO A 68 17.06 6.68 21.59
C PRO A 68 16.00 6.21 22.59
N GLU A 69 16.42 6.02 23.84
CA GLU A 69 15.53 5.53 24.88
C GLU A 69 14.29 6.42 25.04
N GLY A 70 13.14 5.80 25.08
CA GLY A 70 11.84 6.48 25.24
C GLY A 70 11.31 7.13 23.94
N TRP A 71 12.07 7.13 22.84
CA TRP A 71 11.52 7.63 21.58
C TRP A 71 10.50 6.67 20.99
N PRO A 72 9.34 7.18 20.52
CA PRO A 72 8.42 6.35 19.75
C PRO A 72 9.12 5.78 18.50
N VAL A 73 8.83 4.50 18.22
CA VAL A 73 9.30 3.81 17.03
C VAL A 73 8.09 3.44 16.20
N LEU A 74 7.81 4.23 15.14
CA LEU A 74 6.82 3.90 14.14
C LEU A 74 7.42 2.88 13.18
N ILE A 75 6.78 1.74 13.00
CA ILE A 75 7.25 0.68 12.10
C ILE A 75 6.18 0.43 11.03
N ASP A 76 6.60 0.45 9.76
CA ASP A 76 5.73 0.08 8.64
C ASP A 76 5.16 -1.33 8.83
N GLY A 77 3.87 -1.51 8.51
CA GLY A 77 3.10 -2.72 8.77
C GLY A 77 3.65 -3.95 8.09
N LEU A 78 4.29 -3.80 6.93
CA LEU A 78 4.93 -4.92 6.23
C LEU A 78 6.04 -5.57 7.09
N ALA A 79 6.79 -4.76 7.82
CA ALA A 79 7.78 -5.26 8.77
C ALA A 79 7.15 -5.55 10.14
N CYS A 80 6.40 -4.61 10.72
CA CYS A 80 5.87 -4.72 12.08
C CYS A 80 5.04 -5.99 12.28
N GLY A 81 4.12 -6.30 11.37
CA GLY A 81 3.26 -7.47 11.45
C GLY A 81 3.98 -8.82 11.32
N ALA A 82 5.25 -8.80 10.89
CA ALA A 82 6.10 -9.99 10.78
C ALA A 82 7.16 -10.09 11.90
N LEU A 83 7.22 -9.11 12.82
CA LEU A 83 8.14 -9.16 13.95
C LEU A 83 7.61 -10.04 15.09
N PRO A 84 8.48 -10.84 15.74
CA PRO A 84 8.10 -11.53 16.97
C PRO A 84 7.71 -10.52 18.08
N PRO A 85 6.64 -10.80 18.86
CA PRO A 85 6.22 -9.94 19.96
C PRO A 85 7.34 -9.63 20.98
N ASP A 86 8.17 -10.64 21.27
CA ASP A 86 9.31 -10.48 22.18
C ASP A 86 10.35 -9.48 21.68
N LEU A 87 10.57 -9.41 20.36
CA LEU A 87 11.45 -8.42 19.76
C LEU A 87 10.87 -7.02 19.96
N ILE A 88 9.57 -6.84 19.68
CA ILE A 88 8.87 -5.57 19.88
C ILE A 88 8.97 -5.11 21.34
N ALA A 89 8.75 -6.04 22.29
CA ALA A 89 8.78 -5.74 23.73
C ALA A 89 10.16 -5.32 24.26
N ARG A 90 11.25 -5.71 23.57
CA ARG A 90 12.63 -5.34 23.96
C ARG A 90 13.11 -4.02 23.38
N LEU A 91 12.36 -3.37 22.50
CA LEU A 91 12.78 -2.11 21.90
C LEU A 91 12.79 -0.97 22.93
N PRO A 92 13.68 0.03 22.77
CA PRO A 92 13.94 1.03 23.80
C PRO A 92 12.83 2.07 23.98
N GLY A 93 11.83 2.09 23.15
CA GLY A 93 10.69 3.00 23.20
C GLY A 93 9.37 2.35 22.77
N PRO A 94 8.25 3.08 22.93
CA PRO A 94 6.95 2.55 22.53
C PRO A 94 6.86 2.33 21.04
N VAL A 95 6.48 1.12 20.62
CA VAL A 95 6.31 0.76 19.21
C VAL A 95 4.89 1.10 18.75
N ILE A 96 4.79 1.73 17.60
CA ILE A 96 3.53 2.03 16.92
C ILE A 96 3.58 1.36 15.55
N ALA A 97 2.60 0.52 15.24
CA ALA A 97 2.49 -0.09 13.92
C ALA A 97 1.76 0.85 12.95
N LEU A 98 2.26 0.99 11.72
CA LEU A 98 1.56 1.67 10.62
C LEU A 98 1.00 0.61 9.66
N CYS A 99 -0.25 0.21 9.82
CA CYS A 99 -0.89 -0.84 9.04
C CYS A 99 -1.70 -0.26 7.86
N HIS A 100 -1.26 -0.51 6.65
CA HIS A 100 -1.99 -0.16 5.43
C HIS A 100 -3.05 -1.20 5.07
N HIS A 101 -2.71 -2.48 5.21
CA HIS A 101 -3.55 -3.62 4.96
C HIS A 101 -3.01 -4.83 5.74
N PRO A 102 -3.86 -5.67 6.36
CA PRO A 102 -3.39 -6.86 7.07
C PRO A 102 -2.65 -7.83 6.15
N LEU A 103 -1.48 -8.32 6.60
CA LEU A 103 -0.58 -9.16 5.79
C LEU A 103 -1.27 -10.44 5.27
N GLY A 104 -2.03 -11.10 6.12
CA GLY A 104 -2.70 -12.35 5.77
C GLY A 104 -3.99 -12.17 4.95
N LEU A 105 -4.42 -10.93 4.68
CA LEU A 105 -5.56 -10.65 3.81
C LEU A 105 -5.14 -10.24 2.38
N GLU A 106 -3.83 -10.29 2.08
CA GLU A 106 -3.36 -10.04 0.72
C GLU A 106 -3.83 -11.14 -0.23
N THR A 107 -4.16 -10.76 -1.46
CA THR A 107 -4.67 -11.71 -2.47
C THR A 107 -3.57 -12.64 -2.98
N GLY A 108 -3.96 -13.88 -3.34
CA GLY A 108 -3.03 -14.87 -3.90
C GLY A 108 -2.26 -15.67 -2.85
N LEU A 109 -2.50 -15.45 -1.57
CA LEU A 109 -1.94 -16.29 -0.51
C LEU A 109 -2.68 -17.62 -0.41
N ARG A 110 -1.94 -18.71 -0.13
CA ARG A 110 -2.54 -19.98 0.27
C ARG A 110 -3.13 -19.85 1.68
N ASP A 111 -4.22 -20.56 1.97
CA ASP A 111 -4.95 -20.45 3.23
C ASP A 111 -4.06 -20.69 4.47
N ASP A 112 -3.17 -21.68 4.42
CA ASP A 112 -2.26 -21.99 5.53
C ASP A 112 -1.27 -20.86 5.81
N ARG A 113 -0.84 -20.15 4.76
CA ARG A 113 0.04 -19.01 4.86
C ARG A 113 -0.70 -17.77 5.34
N ALA A 114 -1.88 -17.50 4.78
CA ALA A 114 -2.73 -16.40 5.20
C ALA A 114 -3.04 -16.49 6.70
N ALA A 115 -3.40 -17.68 7.20
CA ALA A 115 -3.66 -17.92 8.61
C ALA A 115 -2.43 -17.64 9.50
N ARG A 116 -1.25 -18.14 9.13
CA ARG A 116 0.00 -17.86 9.88
C ARG A 116 0.35 -16.38 9.92
N LEU A 117 0.18 -15.66 8.80
CA LEU A 117 0.43 -14.22 8.75
C LEU A 117 -0.54 -13.45 9.65
N LEU A 118 -1.85 -13.79 9.62
CA LEU A 118 -2.84 -13.17 10.50
C LEU A 118 -2.54 -13.41 11.98
N GLU A 119 -2.18 -14.65 12.35
CA GLU A 119 -1.84 -15.00 13.74
C GLU A 119 -0.58 -14.26 14.21
N GLY A 120 0.47 -14.25 13.39
CA GLY A 120 1.72 -13.54 13.70
C GLY A 120 1.50 -12.03 13.81
N GLU A 121 0.77 -11.44 12.86
CA GLU A 121 0.46 -10.01 12.87
C GLU A 121 -0.41 -9.63 14.08
N ALA A 122 -1.41 -10.43 14.43
CA ALA A 122 -2.23 -10.18 15.62
C ALA A 122 -1.37 -10.12 16.89
N ALA A 123 -0.46 -11.09 17.06
CA ALA A 123 0.45 -11.13 18.20
C ALA A 123 1.44 -9.94 18.20
N ALA A 124 1.96 -9.55 17.04
CA ALA A 124 2.83 -8.38 16.90
C ALA A 124 2.11 -7.07 17.26
N LEU A 125 0.88 -6.90 16.75
CA LEU A 125 0.08 -5.70 17.01
C LEU A 125 -0.37 -5.60 18.48
N GLU A 126 -0.59 -6.73 19.17
CA GLU A 126 -0.89 -6.76 20.60
C GLU A 126 0.30 -6.26 21.45
N ALA A 127 1.52 -6.54 21.01
CA ALA A 127 2.75 -6.06 21.66
C ALA A 127 3.03 -4.58 21.40
N CYS A 128 2.37 -3.94 20.43
CA CYS A 128 2.54 -2.52 20.13
C CYS A 128 1.79 -1.62 21.12
N ALA A 129 2.35 -0.44 21.39
CA ALA A 129 1.70 0.61 22.18
C ALA A 129 0.48 1.21 21.47
N GLY A 130 0.42 1.13 20.14
CA GLY A 130 -0.69 1.61 19.31
C GLY A 130 -0.55 1.20 17.86
N VAL A 131 -1.63 1.37 17.12
CA VAL A 131 -1.71 1.07 15.69
C VAL A 131 -2.26 2.27 14.95
N VAL A 132 -1.60 2.69 13.90
CA VAL A 132 -2.09 3.68 12.94
C VAL A 132 -2.55 2.95 11.69
N THR A 133 -3.75 3.27 11.20
CA THR A 133 -4.26 2.74 9.93
C THR A 133 -4.60 3.85 8.96
N THR A 134 -4.55 3.55 7.67
CA THR A 134 -4.81 4.51 6.61
C THR A 134 -6.29 4.62 6.24
N SER A 135 -7.16 3.76 6.78
CA SER A 135 -8.60 3.81 6.54
C SER A 135 -9.43 3.24 7.69
N ARG A 136 -10.69 3.63 7.76
CA ARG A 136 -11.66 3.04 8.70
C ARG A 136 -11.90 1.56 8.38
N ALA A 137 -11.96 1.20 7.10
CA ALA A 137 -12.13 -0.18 6.68
C ALA A 137 -10.99 -1.07 7.18
N THR A 138 -9.73 -0.61 7.07
CA THR A 138 -8.59 -1.33 7.65
C THR A 138 -8.71 -1.43 9.17
N ALA A 139 -9.13 -0.37 9.84
CA ALA A 139 -9.34 -0.41 11.31
C ALA A 139 -10.40 -1.44 11.71
N ASP A 140 -11.50 -1.55 10.95
CA ASP A 140 -12.55 -2.54 11.17
C ASP A 140 -12.02 -3.96 10.98
N LEU A 141 -11.25 -4.20 9.91
CA LEU A 141 -10.59 -5.50 9.67
C LEU A 141 -9.64 -5.90 10.80
N LEU A 142 -8.85 -4.95 11.34
CA LEU A 142 -7.94 -5.23 12.47
C LEU A 142 -8.72 -5.64 13.72
N VAL A 143 -9.85 -5.00 13.98
CA VAL A 143 -10.71 -5.37 15.12
C VAL A 143 -11.36 -6.74 14.89
N GLU A 144 -11.98 -6.96 13.74
CA GLU A 144 -12.79 -8.15 13.46
C GLU A 144 -11.94 -9.41 13.22
N ARG A 145 -10.79 -9.27 12.55
CA ARG A 145 -9.98 -10.40 12.09
C ARG A 145 -8.75 -10.67 12.96
N LEU A 146 -8.19 -9.64 13.59
CA LEU A 146 -6.97 -9.73 14.40
C LEU A 146 -7.23 -9.44 15.90
N GLY A 147 -8.43 -9.07 16.30
CA GLY A 147 -8.78 -8.81 17.69
C GLY A 147 -8.15 -7.55 18.29
N VAL A 148 -7.60 -6.65 17.46
CA VAL A 148 -6.97 -5.42 17.95
C VAL A 148 -8.03 -4.53 18.62
N ARG A 149 -7.73 -4.06 19.84
CA ARG A 149 -8.65 -3.19 20.57
C ARG A 149 -8.87 -1.88 19.82
N ARG A 150 -10.13 -1.52 19.57
CA ARG A 150 -10.47 -0.28 18.84
C ARG A 150 -9.80 0.96 19.44
N ALA A 151 -9.70 1.04 20.76
CA ALA A 151 -9.08 2.16 21.47
C ALA A 151 -7.57 2.29 21.22
N ALA A 152 -6.90 1.23 20.73
CA ALA A 152 -5.49 1.26 20.35
C ALA A 152 -5.28 1.72 18.91
N ILE A 153 -6.35 1.89 18.12
CA ILE A 153 -6.26 2.22 16.71
C ILE A 153 -6.54 3.71 16.47
N THR A 154 -5.62 4.36 15.77
CA THR A 154 -5.80 5.71 15.23
C THR A 154 -5.93 5.61 13.72
N VAL A 155 -6.97 6.20 13.14
CA VAL A 155 -7.15 6.26 11.69
C VAL A 155 -6.59 7.57 11.16
N ALA A 156 -5.57 7.47 10.30
CA ALA A 156 -4.91 8.59 9.63
C ALA A 156 -4.99 8.41 8.11
N PRO A 157 -6.10 8.83 7.48
CA PRO A 157 -6.27 8.69 6.03
C PRO A 157 -5.18 9.45 5.26
N PRO A 158 -4.74 8.95 4.09
CA PRO A 158 -3.87 9.72 3.22
C PRO A 158 -4.59 10.98 2.75
N GLY A 159 -3.86 12.08 2.68
CA GLY A 159 -4.26 13.25 1.95
C GLY A 159 -3.94 13.12 0.47
N THR A 160 -4.54 13.98 -0.34
CA THR A 160 -4.20 14.20 -1.75
C THR A 160 -3.84 15.65 -1.94
N ASP A 161 -2.88 15.92 -2.85
CA ASP A 161 -2.63 17.30 -3.24
C ASP A 161 -3.77 17.82 -4.10
N PRO A 162 -4.10 19.10 -4.01
CA PRO A 162 -5.00 19.73 -4.96
C PRO A 162 -4.44 19.60 -6.38
N ALA A 163 -5.30 19.25 -7.33
CA ALA A 163 -4.97 19.24 -8.74
C ALA A 163 -6.06 20.00 -9.52
N GLU A 164 -5.69 20.51 -10.69
CA GLU A 164 -6.69 21.07 -11.62
C GLU A 164 -7.59 19.94 -12.12
N PRO A 165 -8.86 20.22 -12.41
CA PRO A 165 -9.74 19.25 -13.04
C PRO A 165 -9.20 18.77 -14.38
N ALA A 166 -9.33 17.48 -14.67
CA ALA A 166 -8.95 16.92 -15.96
C ALA A 166 -9.74 17.58 -17.11
N HIS A 167 -9.06 17.83 -18.23
CA HIS A 167 -9.70 18.41 -19.41
C HIS A 167 -10.54 17.37 -20.17
N GLY A 168 -10.23 16.09 -20.01
CA GLY A 168 -10.83 14.98 -20.75
C GLY A 168 -10.26 14.88 -22.19
N SER A 169 -10.75 13.90 -22.93
CA SER A 169 -10.29 13.62 -24.29
C SER A 169 -10.74 14.70 -25.29
N GLY A 170 -11.89 15.31 -25.08
CA GLY A 170 -12.55 16.18 -26.06
C GLY A 170 -12.96 15.45 -27.35
N GLY A 171 -12.79 14.13 -27.43
CA GLY A 171 -13.10 13.26 -28.55
C GLY A 171 -14.53 12.70 -28.52
N SER A 172 -14.85 11.87 -29.51
CA SER A 172 -16.11 11.12 -29.57
C SER A 172 -16.09 9.82 -28.78
N ALA A 173 -14.91 9.21 -28.66
CA ALA A 173 -14.68 8.00 -27.87
C ALA A 173 -14.44 8.38 -26.41
N VAL A 174 -14.97 7.57 -25.48
CA VAL A 174 -14.73 7.76 -24.05
C VAL A 174 -13.37 7.17 -23.69
N GLU A 175 -12.45 8.00 -23.21
CA GLU A 175 -11.13 7.60 -22.71
C GLU A 175 -11.23 7.19 -21.25
N ILE A 176 -11.03 5.90 -20.98
CA ILE A 176 -11.10 5.31 -19.64
C ILE A 176 -9.68 5.08 -19.14
N LEU A 177 -9.38 5.53 -17.93
CA LEU A 177 -8.09 5.26 -17.26
C LEU A 177 -8.31 4.34 -16.06
N SER A 178 -7.43 3.35 -15.91
CA SER A 178 -7.33 2.51 -14.71
C SER A 178 -5.88 2.48 -14.24
N VAL A 179 -5.62 2.79 -12.96
CA VAL A 179 -4.27 2.88 -12.41
C VAL A 179 -4.09 1.87 -11.27
N GLY A 180 -3.09 1.01 -11.40
CA GLY A 180 -2.74 0.03 -10.36
C GLY A 180 -1.91 -1.13 -10.89
N SER A 181 -1.06 -1.71 -10.04
CA SER A 181 -0.29 -2.91 -10.39
C SER A 181 -1.20 -4.00 -10.94
N LEU A 182 -0.72 -4.76 -11.92
CA LEU A 182 -1.48 -5.87 -12.51
C LEU A 182 -1.49 -7.05 -11.52
N THR A 183 -2.44 -7.01 -10.58
CA THR A 183 -2.66 -8.03 -9.55
C THR A 183 -4.15 -8.31 -9.39
N PRO A 184 -4.56 -9.51 -8.94
CA PRO A 184 -5.97 -9.87 -8.75
C PRO A 184 -6.75 -8.86 -7.90
N ARG A 185 -6.12 -8.30 -6.85
CA ARG A 185 -6.73 -7.33 -5.94
C ARG A 185 -7.19 -6.04 -6.64
N LYS A 186 -6.51 -5.63 -7.72
CA LYS A 186 -6.86 -4.42 -8.48
C LYS A 186 -8.03 -4.60 -9.44
N GLY A 187 -8.41 -5.86 -9.74
CA GLY A 187 -9.63 -6.18 -10.45
C GLY A 187 -9.66 -5.74 -11.92
N HIS A 188 -8.50 -5.60 -12.56
CA HIS A 188 -8.46 -5.25 -13.99
C HIS A 188 -9.16 -6.29 -14.87
N ASP A 189 -9.13 -7.55 -14.46
CA ASP A 189 -9.87 -8.64 -15.10
C ASP A 189 -11.39 -8.44 -15.03
N LEU A 190 -11.92 -7.98 -13.89
CA LEU A 190 -13.34 -7.63 -13.74
C LEU A 190 -13.71 -6.42 -14.61
N LEU A 191 -12.80 -5.46 -14.75
CA LEU A 191 -13.02 -4.29 -15.61
C LEU A 191 -13.11 -4.71 -17.08
N ILE A 192 -12.24 -5.61 -17.55
CA ILE A 192 -12.30 -6.18 -18.90
C ILE A 192 -13.64 -6.90 -19.12
N ASP A 193 -14.05 -7.75 -18.17
CA ASP A 193 -15.33 -8.49 -18.27
C ASP A 193 -16.54 -7.53 -18.32
N ALA A 194 -16.49 -6.45 -17.56
CA ALA A 194 -17.55 -5.44 -17.55
C ALA A 194 -17.62 -4.63 -18.86
N LEU A 195 -16.49 -4.36 -19.48
CA LEU A 195 -16.42 -3.60 -20.73
C LEU A 195 -16.66 -4.44 -21.99
N ALA A 196 -16.40 -5.74 -21.95
CA ALA A 196 -16.59 -6.63 -23.12
C ALA A 196 -18.00 -6.55 -23.73
N PRO A 197 -19.12 -6.61 -22.98
CA PRO A 197 -20.45 -6.46 -23.55
C PRO A 197 -20.75 -5.05 -24.11
N LEU A 198 -19.93 -4.05 -23.75
CA LEU A 198 -20.03 -2.66 -24.21
C LEU A 198 -19.16 -2.35 -25.43
N ALA A 199 -18.60 -3.37 -26.09
CA ALA A 199 -17.77 -3.20 -27.29
C ALA A 199 -18.49 -2.52 -28.47
N HIS A 200 -19.81 -2.42 -28.44
CA HIS A 200 -20.64 -1.70 -29.41
C HIS A 200 -20.62 -0.17 -29.21
N LEU A 201 -20.14 0.32 -28.06
CA LEU A 201 -19.93 1.73 -27.78
C LEU A 201 -18.50 2.15 -28.16
N ASP A 202 -18.27 3.45 -28.33
CA ASP A 202 -16.97 4.00 -28.67
C ASP A 202 -16.22 4.39 -27.41
N TRP A 203 -15.21 3.59 -27.03
CA TRP A 203 -14.36 3.79 -25.85
C TRP A 203 -12.99 3.17 -26.02
N HIS A 204 -12.00 3.70 -25.31
CA HIS A 204 -10.68 3.11 -25.12
C HIS A 204 -10.36 3.01 -23.63
N LEU A 205 -9.66 1.94 -23.23
CA LEU A 205 -9.19 1.74 -21.86
C LEU A 205 -7.66 1.75 -21.84
N THR A 206 -7.08 2.66 -21.07
CA THR A 206 -5.66 2.63 -20.73
C THR A 206 -5.49 2.09 -19.31
N ILE A 207 -4.67 1.04 -19.15
CA ILE A 207 -4.30 0.50 -17.83
C ILE A 207 -2.83 0.82 -17.57
N ALA A 208 -2.58 1.64 -16.54
CA ALA A 208 -1.25 2.02 -16.08
C ALA A 208 -0.89 1.28 -14.80
N GLY A 209 0.14 0.44 -14.84
CA GLY A 209 0.60 -0.32 -13.67
C GLY A 209 1.59 -1.40 -14.00
N ALA A 210 2.51 -1.66 -13.05
CA ALA A 210 3.53 -2.69 -13.17
C ALA A 210 2.92 -4.10 -13.22
N GLY A 211 3.41 -4.94 -14.14
CA GLY A 211 3.04 -6.36 -14.26
C GLY A 211 4.04 -7.32 -13.62
N ASP A 212 5.16 -6.84 -13.11
CA ASP A 212 6.26 -7.62 -12.55
C ASP A 212 5.97 -8.23 -11.17
N ARG A 213 4.98 -7.70 -10.46
CA ARG A 213 4.54 -8.21 -9.14
C ARG A 213 3.81 -9.54 -9.21
N ASP A 214 3.06 -9.76 -10.29
CA ASP A 214 2.36 -10.99 -10.59
C ASP A 214 2.36 -11.23 -12.10
N PRO A 215 3.48 -11.75 -12.65
CA PRO A 215 3.61 -11.99 -14.09
C PRO A 215 2.57 -12.98 -14.63
N ALA A 216 2.11 -13.91 -13.80
CA ALA A 216 1.09 -14.88 -14.19
C ALA A 216 -0.27 -14.19 -14.40
N PHE A 217 -0.65 -13.29 -13.48
CA PHE A 217 -1.87 -12.49 -13.63
C PHE A 217 -1.77 -11.53 -14.82
N ALA A 218 -0.61 -10.89 -15.03
CA ALA A 218 -0.40 -10.00 -16.17
C ALA A 218 -0.61 -10.74 -17.51
N ALA A 219 0.01 -11.92 -17.67
CA ALA A 219 -0.17 -12.75 -18.86
C ALA A 219 -1.63 -13.23 -19.04
N ALA A 220 -2.31 -13.60 -17.93
CA ALA A 220 -3.72 -13.98 -17.96
C ALA A 220 -4.63 -12.80 -18.36
N LEU A 221 -4.31 -11.57 -17.95
CA LEU A 221 -5.05 -10.37 -18.33
C LEU A 221 -4.90 -10.08 -19.82
N GLU A 222 -3.69 -10.17 -20.38
CA GLU A 222 -3.45 -10.03 -21.82
C GLU A 222 -4.24 -11.06 -22.63
N ALA A 223 -4.20 -12.33 -22.21
CA ALA A 223 -4.98 -13.39 -22.83
C ALA A 223 -6.50 -13.13 -22.77
N ARG A 224 -7.01 -12.58 -21.66
CA ARG A 224 -8.42 -12.21 -21.50
C ARG A 224 -8.83 -11.09 -22.44
N ILE A 225 -8.00 -10.05 -22.57
CA ILE A 225 -8.21 -8.93 -23.51
C ILE A 225 -8.32 -9.47 -24.95
N ALA A 226 -7.38 -10.34 -25.34
CA ALA A 226 -7.38 -10.96 -26.66
C ALA A 226 -8.61 -11.85 -26.90
N ALA A 227 -8.98 -12.69 -25.91
CA ALA A 227 -10.14 -13.57 -26.00
C ALA A 227 -11.49 -12.80 -26.08
N ALA A 228 -11.54 -11.61 -25.45
CA ALA A 228 -12.70 -10.71 -25.54
C ALA A 228 -12.75 -9.90 -26.84
N GLY A 229 -11.72 -10.00 -27.72
CA GLY A 229 -11.64 -9.21 -28.96
C GLY A 229 -11.41 -7.71 -28.72
N LEU A 230 -10.80 -7.35 -27.58
CA LEU A 230 -10.61 -5.96 -27.14
C LEU A 230 -9.18 -5.43 -27.38
N GLY A 231 -8.35 -6.12 -28.16
CA GLY A 231 -6.95 -5.75 -28.38
C GLY A 231 -6.74 -4.34 -28.90
N ASP A 232 -7.65 -3.85 -29.77
CA ASP A 232 -7.57 -2.50 -30.34
C ASP A 232 -8.18 -1.42 -29.41
N ARG A 233 -8.77 -1.82 -28.28
CA ARG A 233 -9.47 -0.92 -27.35
C ARG A 233 -8.82 -0.83 -25.96
N VAL A 234 -7.91 -1.75 -25.65
CA VAL A 234 -7.26 -1.81 -24.35
C VAL A 234 -5.76 -1.71 -24.52
N THR A 235 -5.17 -0.73 -23.86
CA THR A 235 -3.71 -0.50 -23.86
C THR A 235 -3.16 -0.73 -22.45
N LEU A 236 -2.18 -1.62 -22.32
CA LEU A 236 -1.39 -1.80 -21.10
C LEU A 236 -0.08 -1.00 -21.25
N VAL A 237 0.06 0.11 -20.52
CA VAL A 237 1.25 0.99 -20.64
C VAL A 237 2.38 0.62 -19.66
N GLY A 238 2.14 -0.34 -18.77
CA GLY A 238 3.12 -0.70 -17.74
C GLY A 238 3.20 0.34 -16.62
N ALA A 239 4.33 0.32 -15.91
CA ALA A 239 4.60 1.34 -14.89
C ALA A 239 4.99 2.66 -15.58
N VAL A 240 4.31 3.72 -15.19
CA VAL A 240 4.55 5.08 -15.70
C VAL A 240 5.08 6.00 -14.61
N GLY A 241 5.81 7.03 -15.00
CA GLY A 241 6.26 8.11 -14.10
C GLY A 241 5.14 9.10 -13.78
N GLU A 242 5.37 9.97 -12.79
CA GLU A 242 4.38 10.95 -12.31
C GLU A 242 3.88 11.86 -13.44
N ALA A 243 4.78 12.45 -14.22
CA ALA A 243 4.40 13.34 -15.33
C ALA A 243 3.58 12.65 -16.43
N GLU A 244 3.85 11.37 -16.69
CA GLU A 244 3.07 10.59 -17.65
C GLU A 244 1.71 10.19 -17.06
N LEU A 245 1.65 9.89 -15.77
CA LEU A 245 0.40 9.62 -15.07
C LEU A 245 -0.50 10.87 -15.07
N ASP A 246 0.06 12.04 -14.75
CA ASP A 246 -0.66 13.33 -14.80
C ASP A 246 -1.24 13.57 -16.20
N ALA A 247 -0.48 13.30 -17.27
CA ALA A 247 -0.96 13.43 -18.64
C ALA A 247 -2.05 12.41 -19.01
N LEU A 248 -2.01 11.20 -18.43
CA LEU A 248 -3.06 10.20 -18.58
C LEU A 248 -4.34 10.63 -17.84
N ASP A 249 -4.21 11.12 -16.61
CA ASP A 249 -5.32 11.62 -15.80
C ASP A 249 -5.98 12.82 -16.48
N ASP A 250 -5.20 13.78 -17.01
CA ASP A 250 -5.72 14.99 -17.65
C ASP A 250 -6.57 14.72 -18.90
N ARG A 251 -6.22 13.70 -19.68
CA ARG A 251 -6.95 13.33 -20.90
C ARG A 251 -8.07 12.29 -20.69
N ALA A 252 -8.16 11.68 -19.51
CA ALA A 252 -9.18 10.70 -19.23
C ALA A 252 -10.55 11.34 -19.01
N ASP A 253 -11.58 10.77 -19.64
CA ASP A 253 -12.98 11.16 -19.40
C ASP A 253 -13.56 10.41 -18.20
N LEU A 254 -13.02 9.23 -17.92
CA LEU A 254 -13.49 8.36 -16.84
C LEU A 254 -12.31 7.65 -16.16
N PHE A 255 -12.26 7.67 -14.83
CA PHE A 255 -11.40 6.82 -14.04
C PHE A 255 -12.17 5.61 -13.53
N ALA A 256 -11.67 4.39 -13.76
CA ALA A 256 -12.31 3.15 -13.33
C ALA A 256 -11.31 2.18 -12.68
N LEU A 257 -11.61 1.73 -11.47
CA LEU A 257 -10.81 0.74 -10.76
C LEU A 257 -11.73 -0.22 -10.00
N ALA A 258 -11.73 -1.51 -10.40
CA ALA A 258 -12.59 -2.55 -9.86
C ALA A 258 -11.90 -3.37 -8.74
N SER A 259 -11.22 -2.68 -7.80
CA SER A 259 -10.51 -3.35 -6.70
C SER A 259 -11.44 -4.27 -5.89
N ARG A 260 -10.91 -5.45 -5.50
CA ARG A 260 -11.57 -6.43 -4.62
C ARG A 260 -11.24 -6.15 -3.16
#